data_f3dc951d0b17f4d09c382a686acfab84
#
_entry.id   f3dc951d0b17f4d09c382a686acfab84
#
_cell.length_a   1.000
_cell.length_b   1.000
_cell.length_c   1.000
_cell.angle_alpha   90.00
_cell.angle_beta   90.00
_cell.angle_gamma   90.00
#
_symmetry.space_group_name_H-M   'P 1'
#
loop_
_entity.id
_entity.type
_entity.pdbx_description
1 polymer ?
#
loop_
_entity_poly.entity_id
_entity_poly.type
_entity_poly.pdbx_seq_one_letter_code
_entity_poly.pdbx_strand_id
1 'polypeptide(L)'
;NDLTQMTFGFSRDDAGKFLNAYYEAKIYENDPFAKLDQNGVGKLMKVAMELGKKTRPNLHCGICGEHGGDPASVEFCNALGLDYVSCSPFRVPIARLAAAQAAIKQEAEKANAEKAAEEAKAADREKAKEAAKEAAKEFAENAKEAAAVVAADVADAAKAGFAGAKAGLAAAKKAYLENRNK
;
A
#
# COMPACT_ATOMS: atom_id res chain seq x y z
N ASN A 1 14.74 -30.03 11.69
CA ASN A 1 13.77 -30.97 12.32
C ASN A 1 13.63 -30.78 13.83
N ASP A 2 14.64 -30.25 14.53
CA ASP A 2 14.58 -30.06 15.99
C ASP A 2 13.46 -29.08 16.39
N LEU A 3 13.33 -27.95 15.68
CA LEU A 3 12.23 -27.02 15.93
C LEU A 3 10.87 -27.68 15.67
N THR A 4 10.76 -28.57 14.68
CA THR A 4 9.57 -29.36 14.41
C THR A 4 9.22 -30.26 15.59
N GLN A 5 10.20 -31.00 16.12
CA GLN A 5 10.03 -31.84 17.31
C GLN A 5 9.53 -31.03 18.51
N MET A 6 10.17 -29.89 18.76
CA MET A 6 9.80 -29.01 19.87
C MET A 6 8.39 -28.43 19.70
N THR A 7 8.01 -28.07 18.47
CA THR A 7 6.70 -27.47 18.16
C THR A 7 5.57 -28.49 18.29
N PHE A 8 5.77 -29.70 17.77
CA PHE A 8 4.77 -30.77 17.80
C PHE A 8 4.78 -31.56 19.12
N GLY A 9 5.85 -31.44 19.91
CA GLY A 9 5.95 -32.10 21.20
C GLY A 9 6.20 -33.61 21.13
N PHE A 10 6.76 -34.12 20.03
CA PHE A 10 7.11 -35.55 19.90
C PHE A 10 8.47 -35.73 19.22
N SER A 11 9.12 -36.85 19.59
CA SER A 11 10.39 -37.23 19.00
C SER A 11 10.19 -37.82 17.60
N ARG A 12 11.10 -37.50 16.68
CA ARG A 12 11.15 -38.09 15.35
C ARG A 12 11.33 -39.62 15.41
N ASP A 13 12.12 -40.11 16.34
CA ASP A 13 12.40 -41.55 16.49
C ASP A 13 11.17 -42.32 16.97
N ASP A 14 10.31 -41.69 17.76
CA ASP A 14 9.10 -42.29 18.29
C ASP A 14 7.86 -42.08 17.41
N ALA A 15 7.88 -41.11 16.52
CA ALA A 15 6.73 -40.70 15.71
C ALA A 15 6.18 -41.80 14.81
N GLY A 16 7.01 -42.72 14.35
CA GLY A 16 6.59 -43.87 13.54
C GLY A 16 5.53 -44.77 14.20
N LYS A 17 5.40 -44.72 15.53
CA LYS A 17 4.40 -45.48 16.27
C LYS A 17 2.96 -45.02 16.03
N PHE A 18 2.74 -43.75 15.65
CA PHE A 18 1.39 -43.17 15.51
C PHE A 18 1.19 -42.41 14.18
N LEU A 19 2.24 -41.94 13.52
CA LEU A 19 2.12 -41.15 12.30
C LEU A 19 1.38 -41.88 11.18
N ASN A 20 1.58 -43.20 11.04
CA ASN A 20 0.86 -43.98 10.03
C ASN A 20 -0.66 -43.90 10.24
N ALA A 21 -1.13 -44.03 11.47
CA ALA A 21 -2.54 -43.87 11.78
C ALA A 21 -3.06 -42.44 11.49
N TYR A 22 -2.23 -41.42 11.68
CA TYR A 22 -2.57 -40.04 11.35
C TYR A 22 -2.67 -39.80 9.85
N TYR A 23 -1.83 -40.44 9.03
CA TYR A 23 -1.95 -40.40 7.56
C TYR A 23 -3.20 -41.11 7.07
N GLU A 24 -3.50 -42.30 7.59
CA GLU A 24 -4.72 -43.05 7.28
C GLU A 24 -5.98 -42.26 7.64
N ALA A 25 -5.98 -41.60 8.79
CA ALA A 25 -7.06 -40.74 9.25
C ALA A 25 -7.08 -39.35 8.58
N LYS A 26 -6.15 -39.07 7.67
CA LYS A 26 -5.98 -37.76 6.98
C LYS A 26 -5.83 -36.55 7.93
N ILE A 27 -5.25 -36.79 9.12
CA ILE A 27 -4.89 -35.74 10.07
C ILE A 27 -3.68 -34.98 9.55
N TYR A 28 -2.69 -35.69 9.01
CA TYR A 28 -1.55 -35.10 8.29
C TYR A 28 -1.55 -35.57 6.84
N GLU A 29 -1.33 -34.61 5.92
CA GLU A 29 -1.15 -34.91 4.51
C GLU A 29 0.27 -35.37 4.19
N ASN A 30 1.25 -34.88 4.94
CA ASN A 30 2.68 -35.13 4.72
C ASN A 30 3.37 -35.40 6.06
N ASP A 31 4.50 -36.06 5.98
CA ASP A 31 5.42 -36.20 7.10
C ASP A 31 5.96 -34.82 7.51
N PRO A 32 5.72 -34.34 8.74
CA PRO A 32 6.18 -33.05 9.22
C PRO A 32 7.70 -32.95 9.30
N PHE A 33 8.42 -34.07 9.28
CA PHE A 33 9.88 -34.11 9.24
C PHE A 33 10.46 -34.10 7.82
N ALA A 34 9.68 -34.49 6.81
CA ALA A 34 10.07 -34.44 5.41
C ALA A 34 9.69 -33.10 4.75
N LYS A 35 8.53 -32.58 5.08
CA LYS A 35 8.00 -31.30 4.56
C LYS A 35 7.71 -30.36 5.72
N LEU A 36 8.24 -29.15 5.64
CA LEU A 36 8.08 -28.15 6.69
C LEU A 36 6.60 -27.74 6.85
N ASP A 37 6.11 -27.76 8.08
CA ASP A 37 4.86 -27.10 8.46
C ASP A 37 5.06 -25.58 8.45
N GLN A 38 4.65 -24.95 7.37
CA GLN A 38 4.81 -23.52 7.19
C GLN A 38 3.87 -22.69 8.09
N ASN A 39 2.74 -23.28 8.53
CA ASN A 39 1.74 -22.60 9.32
C ASN A 39 2.00 -22.60 10.82
N GLY A 40 2.63 -23.61 11.34
CA GLY A 40 3.03 -23.76 12.76
C GLY A 40 4.51 -23.45 12.93
N VAL A 41 5.38 -24.38 12.55
CA VAL A 41 6.85 -24.24 12.66
C VAL A 41 7.35 -23.02 11.90
N GLY A 42 6.83 -22.77 10.72
CA GLY A 42 7.19 -21.62 9.90
C GLY A 42 6.91 -20.27 10.56
N LYS A 43 5.85 -20.16 11.38
CA LYS A 43 5.60 -18.94 12.17
C LYS A 43 6.69 -18.70 13.22
N LEU A 44 7.15 -19.75 13.89
CA LEU A 44 8.25 -19.62 14.85
C LEU A 44 9.56 -19.24 14.15
N MET A 45 9.81 -19.81 12.97
CA MET A 45 10.96 -19.40 12.14
C MET A 45 10.88 -17.93 11.77
N LYS A 46 9.70 -17.42 11.39
CA LYS A 46 9.49 -16.01 11.08
C LYS A 46 9.79 -15.11 12.27
N VAL A 47 9.27 -15.44 13.45
CA VAL A 47 9.56 -14.72 14.71
C VAL A 47 11.05 -14.71 15.00
N ALA A 48 11.73 -15.87 14.85
CA ALA A 48 13.16 -15.97 15.07
C ALA A 48 13.97 -15.08 14.11
N MET A 49 13.61 -15.03 12.83
CA MET A 49 14.25 -14.18 11.84
C MET A 49 14.03 -12.69 12.13
N GLU A 50 12.79 -12.29 12.39
CA GLU A 50 12.44 -10.89 12.67
C GLU A 50 13.15 -10.37 13.92
N LEU A 51 13.05 -11.09 15.03
CA LEU A 51 13.64 -10.67 16.29
C LEU A 51 15.16 -10.80 16.28
N GLY A 52 15.68 -11.87 15.69
CA GLY A 52 17.11 -12.11 15.58
C GLY A 52 17.82 -11.03 14.76
N LYS A 53 17.32 -10.74 13.57
CA LYS A 53 17.89 -9.70 12.70
C LYS A 53 17.63 -8.27 13.20
N LYS A 54 16.58 -8.05 13.95
CA LYS A 54 16.35 -6.76 14.63
C LYS A 54 17.45 -6.47 15.67
N THR A 55 17.86 -7.49 16.42
CA THR A 55 18.90 -7.36 17.45
C THR A 55 20.31 -7.41 16.84
N ARG A 56 20.51 -8.27 15.85
CA ARG A 56 21.78 -8.47 15.15
C ARG A 56 21.53 -8.50 13.65
N PRO A 57 21.64 -7.36 12.94
CA PRO A 57 21.32 -7.27 11.50
C PRO A 57 22.10 -8.26 10.62
N ASN A 58 23.34 -8.58 11.01
CA ASN A 58 24.22 -9.52 10.29
C ASN A 58 24.11 -10.97 10.84
N LEU A 59 23.02 -11.30 11.55
CA LEU A 59 22.82 -12.67 12.03
C LEU A 59 22.66 -13.61 10.84
N HIS A 60 23.54 -14.65 10.79
CA HIS A 60 23.52 -15.67 9.76
C HIS A 60 22.62 -16.82 10.19
N CYS A 61 21.51 -17.01 9.52
CA CYS A 61 20.48 -17.98 9.87
C CYS A 61 20.23 -18.97 8.74
N GLY A 62 20.02 -20.24 9.10
CA GLY A 62 19.67 -21.27 8.14
C GLY A 62 18.98 -22.45 8.79
N ILE A 63 18.62 -23.42 7.96
CA ILE A 63 18.07 -24.69 8.42
C ILE A 63 18.94 -25.86 7.96
N CYS A 64 18.77 -27.00 8.62
CA CYS A 64 19.38 -28.25 8.23
C CYS A 64 18.36 -29.38 8.24
N GLY A 65 18.75 -30.51 7.67
CA GLY A 65 17.93 -31.72 7.64
C GLY A 65 17.11 -31.87 6.36
N GLU A 66 16.07 -32.69 6.42
CA GLU A 66 15.26 -33.09 5.26
C GLU A 66 14.53 -31.91 4.63
N HIS A 67 14.07 -30.94 5.43
CA HIS A 67 13.43 -29.73 4.96
C HIS A 67 14.30 -28.93 3.98
N GLY A 68 15.63 -28.92 4.19
CA GLY A 68 16.57 -28.26 3.28
C GLY A 68 16.66 -28.91 1.89
N GLY A 69 16.11 -30.09 1.71
CA GLY A 69 16.02 -30.80 0.43
C GLY A 69 14.61 -30.87 -0.18
N ASP A 70 13.60 -30.33 0.50
CA ASP A 70 12.23 -30.25 0.00
C ASP A 70 12.00 -28.92 -0.73
N PRO A 71 11.59 -28.92 -2.01
CA PRO A 71 11.45 -27.71 -2.80
C PRO A 71 10.53 -26.65 -2.17
N ALA A 72 9.39 -27.06 -1.63
CA ALA A 72 8.44 -26.13 -1.00
C ALA A 72 9.00 -25.48 0.27
N SER A 73 9.75 -26.27 1.06
CA SER A 73 10.45 -25.79 2.25
C SER A 73 11.59 -24.84 1.90
N VAL A 74 12.34 -25.12 0.83
CA VAL A 74 13.40 -24.23 0.33
C VAL A 74 12.83 -22.90 -0.17
N GLU A 75 11.72 -22.92 -0.93
CA GLU A 75 11.02 -21.71 -1.37
C GLU A 75 10.56 -20.86 -0.17
N PHE A 76 9.98 -21.49 0.84
CA PHE A 76 9.59 -20.83 2.07
C PHE A 76 10.77 -20.20 2.82
N CYS A 77 11.90 -20.92 2.94
CA CYS A 77 13.12 -20.39 3.54
C CYS A 77 13.67 -19.19 2.78
N ASN A 78 13.65 -19.23 1.45
CA ASN A 78 14.02 -18.06 0.62
C ASN A 78 13.11 -16.85 0.89
N ALA A 79 11.80 -17.06 0.96
CA ALA A 79 10.83 -16.00 1.24
C ALA A 79 11.01 -15.37 2.64
N LEU A 80 11.44 -16.16 3.64
CA LEU A 80 11.79 -15.67 4.96
C LEU A 80 13.13 -14.94 5.02
N GLY A 81 13.95 -15.02 3.98
CA GLY A 81 15.29 -14.42 3.95
C GLY A 81 16.32 -15.18 4.78
N LEU A 82 16.22 -16.52 4.86
CA LEU A 82 17.30 -17.35 5.41
C LEU A 82 18.52 -17.27 4.51
N ASP A 83 19.69 -17.33 5.13
CA ASP A 83 20.97 -17.18 4.43
C ASP A 83 21.42 -18.49 3.76
N TYR A 84 21.01 -19.65 4.30
CA TYR A 84 21.34 -20.95 3.74
C TYR A 84 20.34 -22.05 4.13
N VAL A 85 20.36 -23.12 3.35
CA VAL A 85 19.77 -24.42 3.72
C VAL A 85 20.84 -25.50 3.63
N SER A 86 20.81 -26.47 4.53
CA SER A 86 21.69 -27.63 4.53
C SER A 86 20.87 -28.90 4.39
N CYS A 87 21.28 -29.81 3.52
CA CYS A 87 20.60 -31.09 3.26
C CYS A 87 21.60 -32.19 2.96
N SER A 88 21.10 -33.41 2.84
CA SER A 88 21.95 -34.53 2.44
C SER A 88 22.57 -34.31 1.05
N PRO A 89 23.77 -34.82 0.76
CA PRO A 89 24.45 -34.64 -0.53
C PRO A 89 23.60 -35.02 -1.74
N PHE A 90 22.80 -36.07 -1.63
CA PHE A 90 21.90 -36.53 -2.72
C PHE A 90 20.78 -35.57 -3.04
N ARG A 91 20.41 -34.65 -2.13
CA ARG A 91 19.35 -33.66 -2.32
C ARG A 91 19.90 -32.31 -2.77
N VAL A 92 21.20 -32.09 -2.76
CA VAL A 92 21.82 -30.83 -3.16
C VAL A 92 21.39 -30.35 -4.57
N PRO A 93 21.34 -31.20 -5.62
CA PRO A 93 20.90 -30.75 -6.94
C PRO A 93 19.46 -30.23 -6.91
N ILE A 94 18.56 -30.90 -6.20
CA ILE A 94 17.15 -30.50 -6.05
C ILE A 94 17.04 -29.19 -5.27
N ALA A 95 17.76 -29.08 -4.16
CA ALA A 95 17.77 -27.88 -3.32
C ALA A 95 18.29 -26.64 -4.08
N ARG A 96 19.35 -26.80 -4.88
CA ARG A 96 19.87 -25.72 -5.73
C ARG A 96 18.88 -25.29 -6.81
N LEU A 97 18.20 -26.24 -7.47
CA LEU A 97 17.18 -25.94 -8.43
C LEU A 97 15.99 -25.21 -7.80
N ALA A 98 15.52 -25.70 -6.65
CA ALA A 98 14.43 -25.06 -5.91
C ALA A 98 14.79 -23.63 -5.46
N ALA A 99 16.02 -23.43 -4.98
CA ALA A 99 16.51 -22.10 -4.58
C ALA A 99 16.57 -21.15 -5.79
N ALA A 100 17.03 -21.61 -6.95
CA ALA A 100 17.06 -20.80 -8.17
C ALA A 100 15.64 -20.43 -8.63
N GLN A 101 14.71 -21.38 -8.62
CA GLN A 101 13.32 -21.13 -8.97
C GLN A 101 12.66 -20.14 -7.98
N ALA A 102 12.92 -20.29 -6.69
CA ALA A 102 12.40 -19.36 -5.68
C ALA A 102 12.94 -17.94 -5.87
N ALA A 103 14.21 -17.79 -6.21
CA ALA A 103 14.82 -16.48 -6.49
C ALA A 103 14.19 -15.82 -7.72
N ILE A 104 14.04 -16.56 -8.83
CA ILE A 104 13.38 -16.04 -10.06
C ILE A 104 11.94 -15.61 -9.77
N LYS A 105 11.20 -16.42 -9.02
CA LYS A 105 9.82 -16.10 -8.64
C LYS A 105 9.76 -14.82 -7.81
N GLN A 106 10.64 -14.68 -6.84
CA GLN A 106 10.73 -13.49 -5.99
C GLN A 106 11.07 -12.22 -6.79
N GLU A 107 11.99 -12.32 -7.75
CA GLU A 107 12.32 -11.19 -8.64
C GLU A 107 11.12 -10.80 -9.52
N ALA A 108 10.41 -11.78 -10.07
CA ALA A 108 9.21 -11.53 -10.86
C ALA A 108 8.08 -10.90 -10.02
N GLU A 109 7.88 -11.36 -8.80
CA GLU A 109 6.90 -10.78 -7.87
C GLU A 109 7.26 -9.33 -7.50
N LYS A 110 8.54 -9.03 -7.24
CA LYS A 110 9.01 -7.66 -6.98
C LYS A 110 8.78 -6.76 -8.19
N ALA A 111 9.16 -7.21 -9.38
CA ALA A 111 8.96 -6.42 -10.61
C ALA A 111 7.47 -6.15 -10.88
N ASN A 112 6.59 -7.11 -10.62
CA ASN A 112 5.15 -6.94 -10.77
C ASN A 112 4.59 -5.97 -9.70
N ALA A 113 5.06 -6.05 -8.45
CA ALA A 113 4.66 -5.15 -7.40
C ALA A 113 5.10 -3.69 -7.67
N GLU A 114 6.31 -3.50 -8.19
CA GLU A 114 6.81 -2.19 -8.60
C GLU A 114 5.99 -1.58 -9.73
N LYS A 115 5.65 -2.37 -10.77
CA LYS A 115 4.78 -1.93 -11.86
C LYS A 115 3.39 -1.54 -11.35
N ALA A 116 2.78 -2.37 -10.52
CA ALA A 116 1.47 -2.08 -9.94
C ALA A 116 1.49 -0.80 -9.08
N ALA A 117 2.57 -0.58 -8.32
CA ALA A 117 2.73 0.65 -7.53
C ALA A 117 2.92 1.89 -8.42
N GLU A 118 3.60 1.76 -9.56
CA GLU A 118 3.78 2.85 -10.52
C GLU A 118 2.46 3.18 -11.22
N GLU A 119 1.70 2.18 -11.65
CA GLU A 119 0.37 2.34 -12.25
C GLU A 119 -0.62 3.00 -11.27
N ALA A 120 -0.61 2.59 -10.00
CA ALA A 120 -1.44 3.21 -8.96
C ALA A 120 -1.08 4.69 -8.75
N LYS A 121 0.21 5.04 -8.70
CA LYS A 121 0.67 6.43 -8.61
C LYS A 121 0.30 7.26 -9.84
N ALA A 122 0.34 6.67 -11.03
CA ALA A 122 -0.07 7.33 -12.25
C ALA A 122 -1.58 7.62 -12.26
N ALA A 123 -2.40 6.66 -11.84
CA ALA A 123 -3.85 6.82 -11.70
C ALA A 123 -4.23 7.90 -10.69
N ASP A 124 -3.55 7.95 -9.54
CA ASP A 124 -3.77 8.99 -8.53
C ASP A 124 -3.37 10.39 -9.03
N ARG A 125 -2.29 10.49 -9.79
CA ARG A 125 -1.88 11.75 -10.44
C ARG A 125 -2.91 12.23 -11.46
N GLU A 126 -3.49 11.32 -12.22
CA GLU A 126 -4.51 11.67 -13.22
C GLU A 126 -5.82 12.14 -12.54
N LYS A 127 -6.25 11.44 -11.50
CA LYS A 127 -7.39 11.88 -10.67
C LYS A 127 -7.16 13.26 -10.04
N ALA A 128 -5.95 13.49 -9.51
CA ALA A 128 -5.59 14.79 -8.93
C ALA A 128 -5.61 15.93 -9.98
N LYS A 129 -5.16 15.66 -11.20
CA LYS A 129 -5.22 16.64 -12.30
C LYS A 129 -6.66 16.93 -12.71
N GLU A 130 -7.53 15.94 -12.75
CA GLU A 130 -8.92 16.09 -13.10
C GLU A 130 -9.68 16.89 -12.03
N ALA A 131 -9.45 16.56 -10.76
CA ALA A 131 -9.99 17.34 -9.64
C ALA A 131 -9.50 18.79 -9.62
N ALA A 132 -8.22 19.02 -9.94
CA ALA A 132 -7.69 20.38 -10.05
C ALA A 132 -8.29 21.18 -11.21
N LYS A 133 -8.59 20.54 -12.35
CA LYS A 133 -9.29 21.17 -13.48
C LYS A 133 -10.73 21.54 -13.11
N GLU A 134 -11.41 20.68 -12.39
CA GLU A 134 -12.80 20.92 -11.97
C GLU A 134 -12.86 22.05 -10.94
N ALA A 135 -11.98 22.04 -9.95
CA ALA A 135 -11.85 23.14 -8.98
C ALA A 135 -11.50 24.49 -9.64
N ALA A 136 -10.62 24.49 -10.64
CA ALA A 136 -10.28 25.69 -11.40
C ALA A 136 -11.49 26.24 -12.20
N LYS A 137 -12.32 25.36 -12.75
CA LYS A 137 -13.53 25.72 -13.47
C LYS A 137 -14.57 26.32 -12.53
N GLU A 138 -14.80 25.72 -11.39
CA GLU A 138 -15.70 26.22 -10.34
C GLU A 138 -15.23 27.58 -9.81
N PHE A 139 -13.92 27.73 -9.57
CA PHE A 139 -13.37 29.02 -9.17
C PHE A 139 -13.58 30.11 -10.23
N ALA A 140 -13.41 29.78 -11.51
CA ALA A 140 -13.63 30.73 -12.60
C ALA A 140 -15.11 31.13 -12.76
N GLU A 141 -16.05 30.22 -12.53
CA GLU A 141 -17.48 30.51 -12.50
C GLU A 141 -17.84 31.42 -11.33
N ASN A 142 -17.40 31.08 -10.12
CA ASN A 142 -17.62 31.90 -8.93
C ASN A 142 -17.03 33.33 -9.07
N ALA A 143 -15.84 33.42 -9.68
CA ALA A 143 -15.23 34.72 -9.95
C ALA A 143 -16.02 35.57 -10.96
N LYS A 144 -16.63 34.97 -11.98
CA LYS A 144 -17.51 35.64 -12.91
C LYS A 144 -18.80 36.16 -12.25
N GLU A 145 -19.37 35.33 -11.38
CA GLU A 145 -20.59 35.68 -10.64
C GLU A 145 -20.32 36.84 -9.67
N ALA A 146 -19.23 36.80 -8.93
CA ALA A 146 -18.79 37.87 -8.05
C ALA A 146 -18.53 39.17 -8.82
N ALA A 147 -17.88 39.09 -9.98
CA ALA A 147 -17.64 40.25 -10.85
C ALA A 147 -18.93 40.85 -11.38
N ALA A 148 -19.93 40.02 -11.70
CA ALA A 148 -21.25 40.50 -12.16
C ALA A 148 -22.00 41.24 -11.04
N VAL A 149 -21.96 40.74 -9.81
CA VAL A 149 -22.56 41.41 -8.64
C VAL A 149 -21.91 42.77 -8.41
N VAL A 150 -20.59 42.84 -8.40
CA VAL A 150 -19.85 44.10 -8.22
C VAL A 150 -20.18 45.08 -9.35
N ALA A 151 -20.29 44.63 -10.60
CA ALA A 151 -20.66 45.49 -11.74
C ALA A 151 -22.09 46.02 -11.60
N ALA A 152 -23.03 45.22 -11.10
CA ALA A 152 -24.42 45.65 -10.84
C ALA A 152 -24.45 46.71 -9.74
N ASP A 153 -23.77 46.52 -8.65
CA ASP A 153 -23.69 47.47 -7.52
C ASP A 153 -23.07 48.80 -7.95
N VAL A 154 -22.01 48.77 -8.77
CA VAL A 154 -21.41 49.99 -9.34
C VAL A 154 -22.36 50.70 -10.29
N ALA A 155 -23.12 49.98 -11.13
CA ALA A 155 -24.10 50.56 -12.04
C ALA A 155 -25.26 51.20 -11.27
N ASP A 156 -25.73 50.61 -10.19
CA ASP A 156 -26.81 51.17 -9.36
C ASP A 156 -26.31 52.36 -8.54
N ALA A 157 -25.11 52.35 -8.03
CA ALA A 157 -24.49 53.52 -7.38
C ALA A 157 -24.32 54.69 -8.36
N ALA A 158 -23.93 54.43 -9.60
CA ALA A 158 -23.84 55.45 -10.65
C ALA A 158 -25.20 56.06 -11.02
N LYS A 159 -26.25 55.23 -11.12
CA LYS A 159 -27.63 55.70 -11.35
C LYS A 159 -28.12 56.57 -10.19
N ALA A 160 -27.89 56.16 -8.94
CA ALA A 160 -28.28 56.92 -7.75
C ALA A 160 -27.54 58.27 -7.68
N GLY A 161 -26.24 58.32 -7.97
CA GLY A 161 -25.44 59.52 -8.05
C GLY A 161 -25.92 60.46 -9.13
N PHE A 162 -26.25 59.93 -10.30
CA PHE A 162 -26.82 60.75 -11.41
C PHE A 162 -28.24 61.31 -11.09
N ALA A 163 -29.07 60.50 -10.43
CA ALA A 163 -30.44 60.99 -9.99
C ALA A 163 -30.27 62.05 -8.91
N GLY A 164 -29.35 61.90 -7.95
CA GLY A 164 -29.07 62.94 -6.96
C GLY A 164 -28.57 64.27 -7.57
N ALA A 165 -27.63 64.15 -8.53
CA ALA A 165 -27.13 65.35 -9.25
C ALA A 165 -28.25 66.10 -10.05
N LYS A 166 -29.15 65.33 -10.69
CA LYS A 166 -30.25 65.86 -11.42
C LYS A 166 -31.31 66.57 -10.52
N ALA A 167 -31.57 65.99 -9.34
CA ALA A 167 -32.42 66.58 -8.32
C ALA A 167 -31.78 67.83 -7.71
N GLY A 168 -30.49 67.84 -7.41
CA GLY A 168 -29.76 69.01 -6.95
C GLY A 168 -29.80 70.20 -7.96
N LEU A 169 -29.58 69.87 -9.25
CA LEU A 169 -29.65 70.90 -10.34
C LEU A 169 -31.05 71.48 -10.49
N ALA A 170 -32.10 70.69 -10.34
CA ALA A 170 -33.49 71.14 -10.39
C ALA A 170 -33.83 72.03 -9.18
N ALA A 171 -33.38 71.70 -8.00
CA ALA A 171 -33.54 72.50 -6.78
C ALA A 171 -32.83 73.88 -6.88
N ALA A 172 -31.54 73.84 -7.36
CA ALA A 172 -30.76 75.04 -7.61
C ALA A 172 -31.43 75.98 -8.64
N LYS A 173 -31.95 75.38 -9.72
CA LYS A 173 -32.69 76.14 -10.76
C LYS A 173 -33.98 76.76 -10.20
N LYS A 174 -34.69 76.05 -9.36
CA LYS A 174 -35.92 76.58 -8.69
C LYS A 174 -35.59 77.74 -7.76
N ALA A 175 -34.55 77.58 -6.90
CA ALA A 175 -34.12 78.65 -5.99
C ALA A 175 -33.62 79.89 -6.75
N TYR A 176 -32.90 79.68 -7.86
CA TYR A 176 -32.54 80.85 -8.73
C TYR A 176 -33.69 81.59 -9.31
N LEU A 177 -34.75 80.92 -9.79
CA LEU A 177 -35.94 81.52 -10.33
C LEU A 177 -36.77 82.25 -9.27
N GLU A 178 -36.89 81.73 -8.07
CA GLU A 178 -37.57 82.36 -6.92
C GLU A 178 -36.85 83.62 -6.44
N ASN A 179 -35.55 83.68 -6.51
CA ASN A 179 -34.75 84.81 -6.10
C ASN A 179 -34.73 85.93 -7.15
N ARG A 180 -35.07 85.64 -8.39
CA ARG A 180 -35.16 86.63 -9.50
C ARG A 180 -36.50 87.40 -9.58
N ASN A 181 -37.51 86.88 -8.88
CA ASN A 181 -38.87 87.49 -8.83
C ASN A 181 -39.10 88.26 -7.54
N LYS A 182 -38.05 88.51 -6.74
CA LYS A 182 -38.05 89.52 -5.66
C LYS A 182 -37.24 90.75 -6.11
#